data_c55ef6465f59733ecec0f49a5e7e8d6e
#
_entry.id   c55ef6465f59733ecec0f49a5e7e8d6e
#
_cell.length_a   1.000
_cell.length_b   1.000
_cell.length_c   1.000
_cell.angle_alpha   90.00
_cell.angle_beta   90.00
_cell.angle_gamma   90.00
#
_symmetry.space_group_name_H-M   'P 1'
#
loop_
_entity.id
_entity.type
_entity.pdbx_description
1 polymer ?
#
loop_
_entity_poly.entity_id
_entity_poly.type
_entity_poly.pdbx_seq_one_letter_code
_entity_poly.pdbx_strand_id
1 'polypeptide(L)'
;MNMRRTISAILVGICALVSVNAQTQTLFPVTSPNGSVSLSLKLKEKSLYYEVEKNGVNVLDEAPIRFTIDGSELCNSVDILSSDSYKTDNTYPIRGSHSLAVDKSNGWTFKLQNTILKINFTIEARVYNDGVAFRIILPGKQGEMRVPDEHTIFTLPKGSIVWYHDMYCHYEGIHQKKEISEIMQGEWAAPPVTVQLPGKTGYLCITESALMNYAGMSLQANGKNGFETKLGHAQPAGYPFAHDYSLAEAQRLSQPATLAGTITTPWRTIIIAGDLNELVNSDLITNLAPVPDKRLFPKGIQI
;
A
#
# COMPACT_ATOMS: atom_id res chain seq x y z
N MET A 1 6.42 -50.43 -70.75
CA MET A 1 6.14 -48.97 -70.48
C MET A 1 5.67 -48.84 -69.02
N ASN A 2 6.63 -48.68 -68.09
CA ASN A 2 6.38 -48.71 -66.65
C ASN A 2 6.32 -47.31 -66.13
N MET A 3 5.16 -46.92 -65.61
CA MET A 3 4.88 -45.59 -65.02
C MET A 3 5.08 -45.70 -63.49
N ARG A 4 6.18 -45.12 -62.97
CA ARG A 4 6.43 -45.02 -61.54
C ARG A 4 5.62 -43.87 -61.02
N ARG A 5 4.72 -44.15 -60.09
CA ARG A 5 4.01 -43.15 -59.24
C ARG A 5 4.85 -42.77 -58.02
N THR A 6 5.25 -41.50 -57.95
CA THR A 6 5.93 -40.93 -56.79
C THR A 6 4.85 -40.43 -55.81
N ILE A 7 4.83 -40.96 -54.59
CA ILE A 7 3.96 -40.51 -53.50
C ILE A 7 4.78 -39.51 -52.68
N SER A 8 4.37 -38.22 -52.72
CA SER A 8 4.92 -37.20 -51.83
C SER A 8 4.14 -37.22 -50.53
N ALA A 9 4.78 -37.58 -49.43
CA ALA A 9 4.22 -37.47 -48.07
C ALA A 9 4.42 -36.03 -47.56
N ILE A 10 3.32 -35.31 -47.33
CA ILE A 10 3.33 -33.99 -46.68
C ILE A 10 3.29 -34.25 -45.17
N LEU A 11 4.39 -33.93 -44.50
CA LEU A 11 4.47 -33.94 -43.03
C LEU A 11 3.88 -32.63 -42.49
N VAL A 12 2.65 -32.68 -42.00
CA VAL A 12 2.04 -31.53 -41.29
C VAL A 12 2.53 -31.55 -39.84
N GLY A 13 3.47 -30.67 -39.53
CA GLY A 13 3.92 -30.46 -38.17
C GLY A 13 2.86 -29.67 -37.37
N ILE A 14 2.20 -30.36 -36.45
CA ILE A 14 1.30 -29.73 -35.48
C ILE A 14 2.20 -29.08 -34.41
N CYS A 15 2.41 -27.75 -34.50
CA CYS A 15 2.95 -26.97 -33.38
C CYS A 15 1.85 -26.85 -32.32
N ALA A 16 1.92 -27.67 -31.27
CA ALA A 16 1.10 -27.49 -30.08
C ALA A 16 1.59 -26.24 -29.36
N LEU A 17 0.87 -25.13 -29.49
CA LEU A 17 1.00 -23.95 -28.63
C LEU A 17 0.56 -24.34 -27.23
N VAL A 18 1.51 -24.66 -26.37
CA VAL A 18 1.25 -24.80 -24.94
C VAL A 18 1.04 -23.39 -24.40
N SER A 19 -0.22 -22.97 -24.28
CA SER A 19 -0.58 -21.76 -23.54
C SER A 19 -0.33 -22.03 -22.07
N VAL A 20 0.79 -21.53 -21.56
CA VAL A 20 1.01 -21.47 -20.11
C VAL A 20 0.08 -20.40 -19.58
N ASN A 21 -1.09 -20.80 -19.12
CA ASN A 21 -1.96 -19.94 -18.32
C ASN A 21 -1.25 -19.67 -17.00
N ALA A 22 -0.66 -18.49 -16.85
CA ALA A 22 -0.20 -18.01 -15.55
C ALA A 22 -1.40 -17.96 -14.62
N GLN A 23 -1.52 -18.95 -13.75
CA GLN A 23 -2.66 -19.11 -12.85
C GLN A 23 -2.56 -18.07 -11.75
N THR A 24 -3.36 -17.01 -11.83
CA THR A 24 -3.50 -16.02 -10.78
C THR A 24 -4.22 -16.67 -9.61
N GLN A 25 -3.55 -16.79 -8.48
CA GLN A 25 -4.17 -17.27 -7.24
C GLN A 25 -4.62 -16.06 -6.42
N THR A 26 -5.93 -15.84 -6.31
CA THR A 26 -6.50 -14.88 -5.36
C THR A 26 -6.32 -15.45 -3.96
N LEU A 27 -5.66 -14.69 -3.07
CA LEU A 27 -5.38 -15.16 -1.72
C LEU A 27 -6.64 -15.25 -0.88
N PHE A 28 -7.46 -14.30 -0.83
CA PHE A 28 -8.79 -14.24 -0.22
C PHE A 28 -9.28 -12.80 -0.37
N PRO A 29 -10.49 -12.53 -0.84
CA PRO A 29 -11.08 -11.21 -0.73
C PRO A 29 -11.45 -10.98 0.75
N VAL A 30 -10.88 -9.94 1.33
CA VAL A 30 -11.28 -9.45 2.65
C VAL A 30 -12.35 -8.39 2.44
N THR A 31 -13.57 -8.64 2.93
CA THR A 31 -14.70 -7.71 2.76
C THR A 31 -15.00 -6.97 4.05
N SER A 32 -15.51 -5.76 3.93
CA SER A 32 -15.99 -4.96 5.07
C SER A 32 -17.17 -5.62 5.79
N PRO A 33 -17.49 -5.23 7.02
CA PRO A 33 -18.63 -5.77 7.76
C PRO A 33 -19.97 -5.66 7.05
N ASN A 34 -20.19 -4.62 6.26
CA ASN A 34 -21.40 -4.43 5.44
C ASN A 34 -21.27 -4.99 3.99
N GLY A 35 -20.11 -5.55 3.63
CA GLY A 35 -19.84 -6.13 2.31
C GLY A 35 -19.61 -5.13 1.17
N SER A 36 -19.60 -3.81 1.45
CA SER A 36 -19.49 -2.79 0.40
C SER A 36 -18.07 -2.53 -0.09
N VAL A 37 -17.07 -2.78 0.75
CA VAL A 37 -15.64 -2.59 0.42
C VAL A 37 -14.94 -3.94 0.45
N SER A 38 -14.06 -4.18 -0.51
CA SER A 38 -13.20 -5.36 -0.52
C SER A 38 -11.75 -5.02 -0.84
N LEU A 39 -10.85 -5.72 -0.17
CA LEU A 39 -9.42 -5.76 -0.47
C LEU A 39 -9.08 -7.19 -0.92
N SER A 40 -8.63 -7.35 -2.14
CA SER A 40 -8.18 -8.64 -2.67
C SER A 40 -6.65 -8.69 -2.72
N LEU A 41 -6.06 -9.62 -1.98
CA LEU A 41 -4.65 -9.98 -2.12
C LEU A 41 -4.51 -11.10 -3.15
N LYS A 42 -3.59 -10.94 -4.08
CA LYS A 42 -3.37 -11.86 -5.20
C LYS A 42 -1.90 -12.28 -5.27
N LEU A 43 -1.69 -13.53 -5.67
CA LEU A 43 -0.37 -14.05 -6.00
C LEU A 43 -0.30 -14.33 -7.50
N LYS A 44 0.53 -13.58 -8.23
CA LYS A 44 0.80 -13.75 -9.65
C LYS A 44 2.26 -14.11 -9.84
N GLU A 45 2.54 -15.25 -10.43
CA GLU A 45 3.92 -15.72 -10.65
C GLU A 45 4.78 -15.59 -9.37
N LYS A 46 4.17 -15.94 -8.22
CA LYS A 46 4.76 -15.82 -6.87
C LYS A 46 5.06 -14.38 -6.42
N SER A 47 4.53 -13.37 -7.07
CA SER A 47 4.63 -11.96 -6.66
C SER A 47 3.30 -11.48 -6.10
N LEU A 48 3.37 -10.63 -5.06
CA LEU A 48 2.19 -10.13 -4.36
C LEU A 48 1.62 -8.90 -5.05
N TYR A 49 0.29 -8.94 -5.27
CA TYR A 49 -0.52 -7.85 -5.80
C TYR A 49 -1.73 -7.61 -4.91
N TYR A 50 -2.34 -6.46 -5.05
CA TYR A 50 -3.61 -6.13 -4.40
C TYR A 50 -4.48 -5.26 -5.31
N GLU A 51 -5.76 -5.26 -5.03
CA GLU A 51 -6.75 -4.31 -5.58
C GLU A 51 -7.79 -3.99 -4.52
N VAL A 52 -8.48 -2.88 -4.70
CA VAL A 52 -9.55 -2.43 -3.79
C VAL A 52 -10.77 -2.06 -4.58
N GLU A 53 -11.93 -2.59 -4.15
CA GLU A 53 -13.23 -2.31 -4.76
C GLU A 53 -14.20 -1.69 -3.75
N LYS A 54 -15.10 -0.85 -4.23
CA LYS A 54 -16.30 -0.40 -3.53
C LYS A 54 -17.53 -0.74 -4.36
N ASN A 55 -18.44 -1.54 -3.80
CA ASN A 55 -19.65 -2.01 -4.48
C ASN A 55 -19.37 -2.67 -5.85
N GLY A 56 -18.27 -3.44 -5.95
CA GLY A 56 -17.87 -4.12 -7.18
C GLY A 56 -17.23 -3.22 -8.24
N VAL A 57 -16.87 -1.99 -7.89
CA VAL A 57 -16.14 -1.05 -8.77
C VAL A 57 -14.75 -0.82 -8.20
N ASN A 58 -13.71 -0.97 -9.03
CA ASN A 58 -12.35 -0.69 -8.61
C ASN A 58 -12.20 0.78 -8.19
N VAL A 59 -11.70 1.00 -6.98
CA VAL A 59 -11.28 2.31 -6.47
C VAL A 59 -9.75 2.43 -6.42
N LEU A 60 -9.05 1.29 -6.33
CA LEU A 60 -7.66 1.12 -6.72
C LEU A 60 -7.56 -0.08 -7.66
N ASP A 61 -6.96 0.14 -8.82
CA ASP A 61 -6.69 -0.92 -9.78
C ASP A 61 -5.55 -1.81 -9.26
N GLU A 62 -5.49 -3.03 -9.77
CA GLU A 62 -4.49 -3.99 -9.37
C GLU A 62 -3.06 -3.45 -9.46
N ALA A 63 -2.33 -3.57 -8.36
CA ALA A 63 -0.96 -3.06 -8.22
C ALA A 63 -0.09 -3.98 -7.36
N PRO A 64 1.24 -4.01 -7.58
CA PRO A 64 2.14 -4.82 -6.77
C PRO A 64 2.35 -4.23 -5.37
N ILE A 65 2.42 -5.11 -4.37
CA ILE A 65 3.01 -4.81 -3.06
C ILE A 65 4.50 -5.07 -3.19
N ARG A 66 5.32 -4.05 -2.92
CA ARG A 66 6.77 -4.14 -3.03
C ARG A 66 7.44 -3.67 -1.74
N PHE A 67 8.27 -4.54 -1.22
CA PHE A 67 9.03 -4.29 0.00
C PHE A 67 10.40 -4.94 -0.13
N THR A 68 11.43 -4.19 0.18
CA THR A 68 12.78 -4.74 0.23
C THR A 68 13.28 -4.80 1.67
N ILE A 69 14.14 -5.76 1.94
CA ILE A 69 14.89 -5.88 3.18
C ILE A 69 16.36 -6.10 2.85
N ASP A 70 17.21 -5.22 3.35
CA ASP A 70 18.65 -5.20 3.04
C ASP A 70 18.93 -5.20 1.53
N GLY A 71 18.13 -4.45 0.76
CA GLY A 71 18.21 -4.34 -0.69
C GLY A 71 17.65 -5.51 -1.48
N SER A 72 17.05 -6.52 -0.83
CA SER A 72 16.47 -7.71 -1.49
C SER A 72 14.95 -7.66 -1.48
N GLU A 73 14.30 -7.91 -2.63
CA GLU A 73 12.83 -7.94 -2.77
C GLU A 73 12.22 -9.07 -1.93
N LEU A 74 11.33 -8.69 -0.98
CA LEU A 74 10.67 -9.64 -0.09
C LEU A 74 9.37 -10.19 -0.67
N CYS A 75 8.62 -9.38 -1.41
CA CYS A 75 7.27 -9.70 -1.90
C CYS A 75 7.25 -10.47 -3.23
N ASN A 76 8.41 -10.87 -3.76
CA ASN A 76 8.56 -11.76 -4.91
C ASN A 76 9.00 -13.16 -4.45
N SER A 77 8.71 -14.18 -5.27
CA SER A 77 9.01 -15.59 -4.94
C SER A 77 8.40 -16.04 -3.60
N VAL A 78 7.12 -15.72 -3.41
CA VAL A 78 6.40 -15.92 -2.15
C VAL A 78 5.54 -17.17 -2.20
N ASP A 79 5.56 -17.94 -1.12
CA ASP A 79 4.59 -18.99 -0.81
C ASP A 79 3.75 -18.59 0.40
N ILE A 80 2.47 -19.01 0.41
CA ILE A 80 1.54 -18.80 1.53
C ILE A 80 1.69 -19.97 2.48
N LEU A 81 1.97 -19.70 3.75
CA LEU A 81 2.08 -20.71 4.78
C LEU A 81 0.74 -20.94 5.49
N SER A 82 0.06 -19.87 5.87
CA SER A 82 -1.27 -19.92 6.49
C SER A 82 -1.96 -18.56 6.42
N SER A 83 -3.26 -18.56 6.70
CA SER A 83 -4.04 -17.33 6.85
C SER A 83 -5.05 -17.50 7.98
N ASP A 84 -5.26 -16.45 8.75
CA ASP A 84 -6.21 -16.40 9.86
C ASP A 84 -7.06 -15.13 9.75
N SER A 85 -8.35 -15.23 10.03
CA SER A 85 -9.27 -14.08 10.04
C SER A 85 -9.66 -13.69 11.46
N TYR A 86 -9.95 -12.41 11.63
CA TYR A 86 -10.47 -11.87 12.88
C TYR A 86 -11.45 -10.73 12.62
N LYS A 87 -12.17 -10.30 13.65
CA LYS A 87 -13.10 -9.16 13.59
C LYS A 87 -12.80 -8.20 14.73
N THR A 88 -12.97 -6.92 14.46
CA THR A 88 -12.97 -5.87 15.48
C THR A 88 -14.36 -5.25 15.52
N ASP A 89 -14.90 -5.01 16.72
CA ASP A 89 -16.17 -4.31 16.92
C ASP A 89 -16.12 -3.61 18.30
N ASN A 90 -15.54 -2.40 18.30
CA ASN A 90 -15.34 -1.59 19.49
C ASN A 90 -15.84 -0.16 19.27
N THR A 91 -16.31 0.47 20.34
CA THR A 91 -16.58 1.91 20.36
C THR A 91 -15.84 2.52 21.54
N TYR A 92 -15.13 3.60 21.30
CA TYR A 92 -14.31 4.22 22.32
C TYR A 92 -14.28 5.75 22.20
N PRO A 93 -14.08 6.49 23.32
CA PRO A 93 -14.02 7.94 23.29
C PRO A 93 -12.73 8.42 22.60
N ILE A 94 -12.88 9.45 21.76
CA ILE A 94 -11.79 10.18 21.12
C ILE A 94 -11.90 11.67 21.37
N ARG A 95 -10.83 12.38 20.99
CA ARG A 95 -10.81 13.85 20.91
C ARG A 95 -10.63 14.22 19.43
N GLY A 96 -11.50 15.07 18.92
CA GLY A 96 -11.45 15.45 17.51
C GLY A 96 -12.78 16.02 17.03
N SER A 97 -13.14 15.71 15.80
CA SER A 97 -14.39 16.18 15.16
C SER A 97 -15.66 15.61 15.81
N HIS A 98 -15.55 14.49 16.49
CA HIS A 98 -16.63 13.83 17.22
C HIS A 98 -16.10 13.16 18.50
N SER A 99 -16.99 12.72 19.37
CA SER A 99 -16.64 12.23 20.72
C SER A 99 -16.39 10.74 20.83
N LEU A 100 -16.86 9.95 19.86
CA LEU A 100 -16.77 8.50 19.85
C LEU A 100 -16.26 8.01 18.49
N ALA A 101 -15.25 7.15 18.50
CA ALA A 101 -14.83 6.41 17.31
C ALA A 101 -15.45 5.01 17.31
N VAL A 102 -15.76 4.51 16.12
CA VAL A 102 -16.28 3.17 15.90
C VAL A 102 -15.23 2.34 15.13
N ASP A 103 -14.57 1.40 15.84
CA ASP A 103 -13.61 0.45 15.24
C ASP A 103 -14.33 -0.85 14.88
N LYS A 104 -14.89 -0.90 13.68
CA LYS A 104 -15.59 -2.07 13.18
C LYS A 104 -15.02 -2.53 11.85
N SER A 105 -14.30 -3.65 11.87
CA SER A 105 -13.59 -4.17 10.69
C SER A 105 -13.56 -5.70 10.64
N ASN A 106 -13.35 -6.23 9.46
CA ASN A 106 -12.89 -7.60 9.25
C ASN A 106 -11.38 -7.55 8.97
N GLY A 107 -10.62 -8.36 9.69
CA GLY A 107 -9.18 -8.44 9.58
C GLY A 107 -8.70 -9.81 9.12
N TRP A 108 -7.53 -9.83 8.46
CA TRP A 108 -6.84 -11.05 8.05
C TRP A 108 -5.33 -10.91 8.28
N THR A 109 -4.72 -12.01 8.67
CA THR A 109 -3.26 -12.18 8.71
C THR A 109 -2.85 -13.27 7.75
N PHE A 110 -1.94 -12.96 6.84
CA PHE A 110 -1.36 -13.91 5.89
C PHE A 110 0.10 -14.14 6.26
N LYS A 111 0.42 -15.35 6.70
CA LYS A 111 1.81 -15.78 6.96
C LYS A 111 2.41 -16.25 5.66
N LEU A 112 3.49 -15.64 5.27
CA LEU A 112 4.14 -15.79 3.97
C LEU A 112 5.62 -16.14 4.15
N GLN A 113 6.21 -16.76 3.13
CA GLN A 113 7.65 -17.01 3.07
C GLN A 113 8.17 -16.59 1.69
N ASN A 114 9.20 -15.75 1.68
CA ASN A 114 10.02 -15.61 0.49
C ASN A 114 10.88 -16.88 0.35
N THR A 115 10.67 -17.62 -0.74
CA THR A 115 11.29 -18.95 -0.91
C THR A 115 12.76 -18.90 -1.31
N ILE A 116 13.24 -17.77 -1.82
CA ILE A 116 14.66 -17.56 -2.19
C ILE A 116 15.44 -17.09 -0.95
N LEU A 117 14.96 -16.03 -0.29
CA LEU A 117 15.60 -15.44 0.88
C LEU A 117 15.42 -16.31 2.14
N LYS A 118 14.46 -17.26 2.15
CA LYS A 118 14.05 -18.06 3.31
C LYS A 118 13.57 -17.21 4.48
N ILE A 119 12.96 -16.06 4.18
CA ILE A 119 12.46 -15.11 5.17
C ILE A 119 10.95 -15.27 5.29
N ASN A 120 10.47 -15.48 6.51
CA ASN A 120 9.06 -15.47 6.85
C ASN A 120 8.62 -14.04 7.17
N PHE A 121 7.42 -13.66 6.72
CA PHE A 121 6.82 -12.38 7.05
C PHE A 121 5.30 -12.50 7.07
N THR A 122 4.64 -11.49 7.57
CA THR A 122 3.17 -11.44 7.64
C THR A 122 2.66 -10.19 6.94
N ILE A 123 1.61 -10.33 6.14
CA ILE A 123 0.76 -9.21 5.75
C ILE A 123 -0.48 -9.26 6.65
N GLU A 124 -0.73 -8.18 7.37
CA GLU A 124 -1.96 -7.96 8.10
C GLU A 124 -2.81 -6.95 7.32
N ALA A 125 -4.09 -7.28 7.11
CA ALA A 125 -5.05 -6.44 6.43
C ALA A 125 -6.29 -6.21 7.29
N ARG A 126 -6.86 -5.01 7.23
CA ARG A 126 -8.15 -4.65 7.83
C ARG A 126 -9.02 -3.94 6.81
N VAL A 127 -10.28 -4.34 6.76
CA VAL A 127 -11.27 -3.75 5.85
C VAL A 127 -12.45 -3.23 6.65
N TYR A 128 -12.66 -1.92 6.54
CA TYR A 128 -13.72 -1.14 7.15
C TYR A 128 -14.79 -0.80 6.12
N ASN A 129 -15.95 -0.31 6.55
CA ASN A 129 -17.00 0.16 5.63
C ASN A 129 -16.57 1.42 4.86
N ASP A 130 -15.61 2.16 5.39
CA ASP A 130 -15.09 3.42 4.90
C ASP A 130 -13.62 3.34 4.46
N GLY A 131 -13.07 2.11 4.25
CA GLY A 131 -11.73 1.98 3.71
C GLY A 131 -11.02 0.68 4.06
N VAL A 132 -9.75 0.63 3.67
CA VAL A 132 -8.88 -0.53 3.86
C VAL A 132 -7.52 -0.10 4.37
N ALA A 133 -6.85 -1.00 5.06
CA ALA A 133 -5.46 -0.83 5.44
C ALA A 133 -4.71 -2.16 5.42
N PHE A 134 -3.43 -2.11 5.10
CA PHE A 134 -2.53 -3.27 5.24
C PHE A 134 -1.16 -2.83 5.73
N ARG A 135 -0.45 -3.76 6.36
CA ARG A 135 0.93 -3.57 6.83
C ARG A 135 1.73 -4.85 6.70
N ILE A 136 3.04 -4.71 6.72
CA ILE A 136 3.98 -5.82 6.71
C ILE A 136 4.60 -5.95 8.10
N ILE A 137 4.68 -7.19 8.60
CA ILE A 137 5.35 -7.52 9.85
C ILE A 137 6.45 -8.53 9.51
N LEU A 138 7.69 -8.13 9.74
CA LEU A 138 8.88 -8.95 9.52
C LEU A 138 9.48 -9.31 10.87
N PRO A 139 9.39 -10.56 11.30
CA PRO A 139 10.03 -11.03 12.54
C PRO A 139 11.55 -10.85 12.47
N GLY A 140 12.14 -10.38 13.55
CA GLY A 140 13.59 -10.23 13.69
C GLY A 140 14.05 -10.57 15.11
N LYS A 141 15.30 -10.98 15.25
CA LYS A 141 15.91 -11.23 16.56
C LYS A 141 16.24 -9.92 17.25
N GLN A 142 16.20 -9.92 18.57
CA GLN A 142 16.62 -8.75 19.35
C GLN A 142 18.06 -8.36 18.97
N GLY A 143 18.27 -7.07 18.63
CA GLY A 143 19.57 -6.55 18.22
C GLY A 143 19.98 -6.83 16.76
N GLU A 144 19.21 -7.62 16.01
CA GLU A 144 19.42 -7.78 14.58
C GLU A 144 19.00 -6.50 13.86
N MET A 145 19.97 -5.88 13.19
CA MET A 145 19.76 -4.63 12.46
C MET A 145 19.48 -4.93 11.00
N ARG A 146 18.39 -4.38 10.46
CA ARG A 146 17.95 -4.58 9.08
C ARG A 146 17.55 -3.25 8.45
N VAL A 147 17.62 -3.16 7.14
CA VAL A 147 17.26 -1.99 6.35
C VAL A 147 15.99 -2.27 5.55
N PRO A 148 14.80 -1.87 6.03
CA PRO A 148 13.57 -1.96 5.25
C PRO A 148 13.46 -0.80 4.25
N ASP A 149 12.86 -1.08 3.08
CA ASP A 149 12.42 -0.05 2.15
C ASP A 149 11.12 -0.46 1.46
N GLU A 150 10.33 0.51 1.00
CA GLU A 150 9.02 0.29 0.42
C GLU A 150 8.87 0.94 -0.95
N HIS A 151 8.25 0.17 -1.87
CA HIS A 151 8.01 0.54 -3.26
C HIS A 151 6.59 0.14 -3.71
N THR A 152 5.67 -0.05 -2.76
CA THR A 152 4.27 -0.42 -3.05
C THR A 152 3.62 0.63 -3.95
N ILE A 153 2.86 0.16 -4.94
CA ILE A 153 2.23 1.01 -5.93
C ILE A 153 0.75 1.16 -5.60
N PHE A 154 0.23 2.38 -5.73
CA PHE A 154 -1.19 2.72 -5.69
C PHE A 154 -1.62 3.13 -7.09
N THR A 155 -2.29 2.25 -7.83
CA THR A 155 -2.76 2.52 -9.19
C THR A 155 -4.19 3.04 -9.13
N LEU A 156 -4.40 4.25 -9.64
CA LEU A 156 -5.71 4.90 -9.66
C LEU A 156 -6.45 4.61 -10.97
N PRO A 157 -7.78 4.47 -10.94
CA PRO A 157 -8.57 4.37 -12.14
C PRO A 157 -8.37 5.59 -13.06
N LYS A 158 -8.33 5.35 -14.37
CA LYS A 158 -8.19 6.42 -15.36
C LYS A 158 -9.32 7.45 -15.23
N GLY A 159 -9.00 8.74 -15.30
CA GLY A 159 -9.93 9.83 -15.10
C GLY A 159 -10.10 10.26 -13.65
N SER A 160 -9.31 9.67 -12.72
CA SER A 160 -9.24 10.14 -11.33
C SER A 160 -8.64 11.54 -11.27
N ILE A 161 -9.24 12.43 -10.47
CA ILE A 161 -8.71 13.77 -10.20
C ILE A 161 -8.01 13.75 -8.84
N VAL A 162 -6.76 14.19 -8.82
CA VAL A 162 -5.88 14.14 -7.64
C VAL A 162 -5.63 15.54 -7.10
N TRP A 163 -5.81 15.73 -5.79
CA TRP A 163 -5.35 16.91 -5.05
C TRP A 163 -4.13 16.50 -4.23
N TYR A 164 -3.01 17.14 -4.50
CA TYR A 164 -1.73 16.86 -3.87
C TYR A 164 -0.85 18.10 -3.84
N HIS A 165 0.14 18.12 -3.00
CA HIS A 165 1.25 19.06 -3.08
C HIS A 165 2.57 18.29 -3.08
N ASP A 166 3.61 18.92 -3.58
CA ASP A 166 4.96 18.36 -3.51
C ASP A 166 5.50 18.39 -2.07
N MET A 167 6.68 17.85 -1.89
CA MET A 167 7.37 17.81 -0.60
C MET A 167 8.23 19.06 -0.35
N TYR A 168 8.07 20.14 -1.14
CA TYR A 168 8.92 21.31 -1.07
C TYR A 168 8.72 22.07 0.25
N CYS A 169 9.78 22.21 1.01
CA CYS A 169 9.91 22.91 2.28
C CYS A 169 9.09 22.34 3.46
N HIS A 170 7.83 22.06 3.31
CA HIS A 170 6.92 21.64 4.40
C HIS A 170 5.59 21.17 3.86
N TYR A 171 4.69 20.74 4.76
CA TYR A 171 3.34 20.28 4.43
C TYR A 171 2.30 21.39 4.19
N GLU A 172 2.71 22.65 4.16
CA GLU A 172 1.85 23.82 3.94
C GLU A 172 1.86 24.30 2.47
N GLY A 173 2.26 23.42 1.54
CA GLY A 173 2.31 23.69 0.12
C GLY A 173 0.91 23.93 -0.49
N ILE A 174 0.86 24.69 -1.58
CA ILE A 174 -0.39 24.90 -2.33
C ILE A 174 -0.73 23.60 -3.08
N HIS A 175 -1.93 23.06 -2.79
CA HIS A 175 -2.40 21.86 -3.47
C HIS A 175 -2.66 22.11 -4.95
N GLN A 176 -2.12 21.23 -5.77
CA GLN A 176 -2.41 21.13 -7.19
C GLN A 176 -3.62 20.23 -7.39
N LYS A 177 -4.37 20.49 -8.48
CA LYS A 177 -5.48 19.65 -8.93
C LYS A 177 -5.19 19.21 -10.35
N LYS A 178 -4.95 17.91 -10.57
CA LYS A 178 -4.67 17.33 -11.89
C LYS A 178 -5.43 16.05 -12.10
N GLU A 179 -5.74 15.71 -13.34
CA GLU A 179 -6.08 14.32 -13.68
C GLU A 179 -4.82 13.45 -13.52
N ILE A 180 -4.99 12.22 -13.08
CA ILE A 180 -3.84 11.30 -12.80
C ILE A 180 -2.94 11.11 -14.03
N SER A 181 -3.48 11.16 -15.24
CA SER A 181 -2.72 11.08 -16.49
C SER A 181 -1.87 12.31 -16.80
N GLU A 182 -2.15 13.46 -16.15
CA GLU A 182 -1.40 14.70 -16.29
C GLU A 182 -0.23 14.82 -15.30
N ILE A 183 -0.18 13.93 -14.31
CA ILE A 183 0.89 13.91 -13.32
C ILE A 183 2.11 13.21 -13.92
N MET A 184 3.19 13.95 -14.07
CA MET A 184 4.41 13.44 -14.72
C MET A 184 5.13 12.43 -13.82
N GLN A 185 5.79 11.48 -14.45
CA GLN A 185 6.67 10.55 -13.74
C GLN A 185 7.72 11.32 -12.93
N GLY A 186 7.87 10.94 -11.67
CA GLY A 186 8.82 11.55 -10.76
C GLY A 186 8.27 12.73 -9.96
N GLU A 187 7.07 13.25 -10.27
CA GLU A 187 6.42 14.25 -9.40
C GLU A 187 6.15 13.65 -8.02
N TRP A 188 6.44 14.45 -6.98
CA TRP A 188 6.21 14.05 -5.59
C TRP A 188 4.83 14.43 -5.10
N ALA A 189 4.28 13.62 -4.24
CA ALA A 189 3.02 13.88 -3.55
C ALA A 189 3.17 13.57 -2.05
N ALA A 190 2.95 14.58 -1.22
CA ALA A 190 2.93 14.43 0.23
C ALA A 190 1.60 13.81 0.69
N PRO A 191 1.60 12.73 1.47
CA PRO A 191 0.37 12.24 2.10
C PRO A 191 -0.18 13.25 3.14
N PRO A 192 -1.49 13.36 3.31
CA PRO A 192 -2.55 12.61 2.64
C PRO A 192 -2.82 13.09 1.21
N VAL A 193 -2.96 12.15 0.27
CA VAL A 193 -3.31 12.44 -1.12
C VAL A 193 -4.80 12.16 -1.32
N THR A 194 -5.55 13.20 -1.68
CA THR A 194 -7.00 13.11 -1.91
C THR A 194 -7.30 12.90 -3.38
N VAL A 195 -8.19 11.97 -3.68
CA VAL A 195 -8.56 11.60 -5.05
C VAL A 195 -10.08 11.60 -5.20
N GLN A 196 -10.59 12.26 -6.24
CA GLN A 196 -11.95 12.09 -6.72
C GLN A 196 -11.97 11.00 -7.77
N LEU A 197 -12.75 9.97 -7.53
CA LEU A 197 -12.88 8.83 -8.42
C LEU A 197 -13.74 9.17 -9.65
N PRO A 198 -13.53 8.55 -10.81
CA PRO A 198 -14.34 8.78 -12.01
C PRO A 198 -15.77 8.32 -11.80
N GLY A 199 -16.69 8.77 -12.66
CA GLY A 199 -18.08 8.29 -12.69
C GLY A 199 -18.90 8.62 -11.44
N LYS A 200 -18.51 9.59 -10.61
CA LYS A 200 -19.14 9.93 -9.33
C LYS A 200 -19.11 8.80 -8.30
N THR A 201 -18.11 7.92 -8.36
CA THR A 201 -17.95 6.80 -7.44
C THR A 201 -17.62 7.26 -6.02
N GLY A 202 -17.18 8.51 -5.84
CA GLY A 202 -16.82 9.12 -4.55
C GLY A 202 -15.38 9.59 -4.51
N TYR A 203 -14.81 9.50 -3.32
CA TYR A 203 -13.46 9.97 -3.03
C TYR A 203 -12.64 8.88 -2.33
N LEU A 204 -11.33 8.95 -2.47
CA LEU A 204 -10.40 8.20 -1.63
C LEU A 204 -9.29 9.12 -1.11
N CYS A 205 -8.67 8.69 -0.03
CA CYS A 205 -7.48 9.33 0.51
C CYS A 205 -6.41 8.26 0.77
N ILE A 206 -5.22 8.45 0.20
CA ILE A 206 -4.06 7.59 0.43
C ILE A 206 -3.21 8.25 1.52
N THR A 207 -2.99 7.53 2.61
CA THR A 207 -2.21 8.00 3.76
C THR A 207 -1.65 6.83 4.56
N GLU A 208 -1.10 7.09 5.74
CA GLU A 208 -0.60 6.08 6.66
C GLU A 208 -1.14 6.27 8.08
N SER A 209 -1.12 5.22 8.87
CA SER A 209 -1.44 5.27 10.30
C SER A 209 -0.46 4.45 11.13
N ALA A 210 -0.37 4.75 12.42
CA ALA A 210 0.55 4.09 13.36
C ALA A 210 2.02 4.20 12.92
N LEU A 211 2.46 5.39 12.56
CA LEU A 211 3.87 5.69 12.28
C LEU A 211 4.68 5.61 13.58
N MET A 212 5.13 4.41 13.90
CA MET A 212 5.84 4.10 15.14
C MET A 212 7.18 3.45 14.81
N ASN A 213 8.27 4.11 15.17
CA ASN A 213 9.63 3.61 14.98
C ASN A 213 9.91 3.14 13.53
N TYR A 214 9.47 3.96 12.56
CA TYR A 214 9.60 3.71 11.13
C TYR A 214 9.71 5.02 10.36
N ALA A 215 10.22 4.99 9.13
CA ALA A 215 10.28 6.16 8.27
C ALA A 215 8.90 6.50 7.70
N GLY A 216 8.55 7.78 7.66
CA GLY A 216 7.31 8.26 7.07
C GLY A 216 7.26 8.02 5.57
N MET A 217 6.04 7.81 5.06
CA MET A 217 5.76 7.61 3.64
C MET A 217 5.69 8.94 2.90
N SER A 218 6.29 8.99 1.73
CA SER A 218 5.95 9.91 0.64
C SER A 218 5.55 9.11 -0.58
N LEU A 219 4.96 9.78 -1.57
CA LEU A 219 4.51 9.17 -2.81
C LEU A 219 5.19 9.84 -3.99
N GLN A 220 5.56 9.04 -4.99
CA GLN A 220 6.15 9.55 -6.23
C GLN A 220 5.39 8.97 -7.42
N ALA A 221 4.97 9.83 -8.34
CA ALA A 221 4.24 9.42 -9.53
C ALA A 221 5.09 8.50 -10.42
N ASN A 222 4.51 7.38 -10.85
CA ASN A 222 5.17 6.36 -11.65
C ASN A 222 4.97 6.52 -13.17
N GLY A 223 4.22 7.54 -13.61
CA GLY A 223 3.88 7.78 -15.02
C GLY A 223 2.89 6.75 -15.61
N LYS A 224 2.26 5.91 -14.76
CA LYS A 224 1.32 4.85 -15.17
C LYS A 224 0.03 4.90 -14.35
N ASN A 225 -0.55 6.09 -14.23
CA ASN A 225 -1.75 6.37 -13.43
C ASN A 225 -1.62 5.96 -11.96
N GLY A 226 -0.44 6.07 -11.37
CA GLY A 226 -0.25 5.67 -9.98
C GLY A 226 0.93 6.33 -9.31
N PHE A 227 0.99 6.07 -8.01
CA PHE A 227 2.06 6.52 -7.14
C PHE A 227 2.79 5.32 -6.55
N GLU A 228 4.09 5.44 -6.40
CA GLU A 228 4.95 4.50 -5.69
C GLU A 228 5.30 5.06 -4.32
N THR A 229 5.24 4.24 -3.29
CA THR A 229 5.73 4.58 -1.95
C THR A 229 7.23 4.85 -2.00
N LYS A 230 7.63 5.93 -1.35
CA LYS A 230 9.03 6.28 -1.09
C LYS A 230 9.19 6.60 0.39
N LEU A 231 10.27 6.13 0.99
CA LEU A 231 10.61 6.47 2.37
C LEU A 231 11.50 7.73 2.41
N GLY A 232 11.69 8.29 3.60
CA GLY A 232 12.35 9.58 3.78
C GLY A 232 13.71 9.72 3.11
N HIS A 233 14.52 8.66 3.07
CA HIS A 233 15.85 8.68 2.44
C HIS A 233 15.82 8.84 0.90
N ALA A 234 14.72 8.50 0.26
CA ALA A 234 14.57 8.60 -1.19
C ALA A 234 14.17 10.01 -1.64
N GLN A 235 13.84 10.90 -0.70
CA GLN A 235 13.55 12.30 -1.02
C GLN A 235 14.81 13.01 -1.51
N PRO A 236 14.68 13.98 -2.43
CA PRO A 236 15.84 14.66 -2.97
C PRO A 236 16.66 15.36 -1.87
N ALA A 237 17.94 15.03 -1.77
CA ALA A 237 18.88 15.69 -0.84
C ALA A 237 19.05 17.20 -1.10
N GLY A 238 18.60 17.66 -2.24
CA GLY A 238 18.60 19.07 -2.66
C GLY A 238 17.28 19.78 -2.45
N TYR A 239 16.37 19.26 -1.61
CA TYR A 239 15.25 20.07 -1.15
C TYR A 239 15.85 21.34 -0.55
N PRO A 240 15.57 22.50 -1.10
CA PRO A 240 15.96 23.74 -0.45
C PRO A 240 15.04 23.87 0.77
N PHE A 241 15.39 23.15 1.82
CA PHE A 241 14.84 23.47 3.12
C PHE A 241 15.23 24.92 3.38
N ALA A 242 14.29 25.75 3.76
CA ALA A 242 14.53 27.13 4.12
C ALA A 242 15.52 27.26 5.31
N HIS A 243 16.05 26.15 5.79
CA HIS A 243 17.05 26.01 6.82
C HIS A 243 18.21 25.20 6.25
N ASP A 244 19.38 25.82 6.26
CA ASP A 244 20.65 25.25 5.82
C ASP A 244 20.97 23.96 6.61
N TYR A 245 20.51 22.82 6.13
CA TYR A 245 21.11 21.58 6.57
C TYR A 245 22.57 21.57 6.12
N SER A 246 23.46 21.23 7.03
CA SER A 246 24.85 21.00 6.66
C SER A 246 24.90 19.86 5.60
N LEU A 247 25.90 19.90 4.73
CA LEU A 247 26.12 18.86 3.73
C LEU A 247 26.18 17.46 4.38
N ALA A 248 26.78 17.35 5.57
CA ALA A 248 26.85 16.11 6.35
C ALA A 248 25.46 15.62 6.80
N GLU A 249 24.56 16.53 7.15
CA GLU A 249 23.18 16.18 7.52
C GLU A 249 22.36 15.73 6.31
N ALA A 250 22.46 16.41 5.19
CA ALA A 250 21.83 16.01 3.94
C ALA A 250 22.29 14.61 3.50
N GLN A 251 23.59 14.32 3.63
CA GLN A 251 24.15 12.99 3.37
C GLN A 251 23.60 11.92 4.34
N ARG A 252 23.46 12.25 5.63
CA ARG A 252 22.90 11.36 6.64
C ARG A 252 21.42 11.05 6.33
N LEU A 253 20.64 12.06 5.96
CA LEU A 253 19.21 11.91 5.64
C LEU A 253 18.97 11.10 4.36
N SER A 254 19.94 11.03 3.46
CA SER A 254 19.86 10.21 2.24
C SER A 254 20.13 8.71 2.48
N GLN A 255 20.53 8.33 3.71
CA GLN A 255 20.73 6.92 4.04
C GLN A 255 19.43 6.28 4.53
N PRO A 256 19.12 5.05 4.09
CA PRO A 256 17.96 4.31 4.61
C PRO A 256 18.04 4.13 6.12
N ALA A 257 16.88 4.22 6.78
CA ALA A 257 16.80 3.93 8.21
C ALA A 257 17.09 2.46 8.50
N THR A 258 17.89 2.21 9.54
CA THR A 258 18.18 0.86 10.02
C THR A 258 17.37 0.58 11.28
N LEU A 259 16.63 -0.53 11.30
CA LEU A 259 15.76 -0.91 12.40
C LEU A 259 16.23 -2.20 13.09
N ALA A 260 16.01 -2.29 14.39
CA ALA A 260 16.38 -3.44 15.21
C ALA A 260 15.20 -4.35 15.51
N GLY A 261 15.41 -5.66 15.48
CA GLY A 261 14.42 -6.65 15.87
C GLY A 261 13.27 -6.82 14.88
N THR A 262 12.06 -7.04 15.40
CA THR A 262 10.87 -7.16 14.56
C THR A 262 10.50 -5.82 13.94
N ILE A 263 10.39 -5.79 12.62
CA ILE A 263 9.99 -4.62 11.86
C ILE A 263 8.49 -4.70 11.59
N THR A 264 7.76 -3.64 11.95
CA THR A 264 6.34 -3.48 11.63
C THR A 264 6.20 -2.17 10.88
N THR A 265 5.75 -2.23 9.62
CA THR A 265 5.50 -1.00 8.86
C THR A 265 4.29 -0.28 9.44
N PRO A 266 4.16 1.03 9.24
CA PRO A 266 2.88 1.71 9.40
C PRO A 266 1.80 1.03 8.53
N TRP A 267 0.55 1.25 8.88
CA TRP A 267 -0.55 0.85 8.01
C TRP A 267 -0.55 1.72 6.75
N ARG A 268 -0.53 1.09 5.59
CA ARG A 268 -0.83 1.75 4.31
C ARG A 268 -2.33 1.81 4.18
N THR A 269 -2.87 3.01 4.23
CA THR A 269 -4.28 3.28 4.52
C THR A 269 -4.94 3.96 3.33
N ILE A 270 -6.07 3.44 2.91
CA ILE A 270 -6.92 3.97 1.86
C ILE A 270 -8.31 4.21 2.45
N ILE A 271 -8.64 5.48 2.74
CA ILE A 271 -9.98 5.88 3.13
C ILE A 271 -10.83 5.97 1.87
N ILE A 272 -12.07 5.50 1.92
CA ILE A 272 -12.99 5.45 0.77
C ILE A 272 -14.34 6.02 1.20
N ALA A 273 -14.76 7.12 0.58
CA ALA A 273 -15.95 7.86 0.96
C ALA A 273 -16.88 8.13 -0.24
N GLY A 274 -18.16 8.28 0.00
CA GLY A 274 -19.13 8.69 -1.01
C GLY A 274 -19.04 10.19 -1.30
N ASP A 275 -18.69 10.98 -0.31
CA ASP A 275 -18.51 12.42 -0.39
C ASP A 275 -17.38 12.92 0.53
N LEU A 276 -17.09 14.22 0.48
CA LEU A 276 -16.02 14.83 1.29
C LEU A 276 -16.34 14.88 2.78
N ASN A 277 -17.61 14.91 3.16
CA ASN A 277 -18.00 14.90 4.56
C ASN A 277 -17.73 13.52 5.20
N GLU A 278 -18.05 12.44 4.50
CA GLU A 278 -17.67 11.09 4.93
C GLU A 278 -16.14 10.95 4.99
N LEU A 279 -15.40 11.52 4.02
CA LEU A 279 -13.94 11.43 3.98
C LEU A 279 -13.29 12.04 5.22
N VAL A 280 -13.69 13.25 5.63
CA VAL A 280 -13.08 13.97 6.76
C VAL A 280 -13.54 13.44 8.12
N ASN A 281 -14.64 12.69 8.17
CA ASN A 281 -15.17 12.11 9.41
C ASN A 281 -14.83 10.61 9.57
N SER A 282 -13.98 10.04 8.73
CA SER A 282 -13.54 8.64 8.86
C SER A 282 -12.69 8.45 10.12
N ASP A 283 -13.02 7.43 10.91
CA ASP A 283 -12.25 7.01 12.07
C ASP A 283 -11.06 6.10 11.75
N LEU A 284 -10.86 5.76 10.48
CA LEU A 284 -9.96 4.69 10.07
C LEU A 284 -8.52 4.91 10.57
N ILE A 285 -8.00 6.13 10.48
CA ILE A 285 -6.64 6.46 10.95
C ILE A 285 -6.54 6.27 12.48
N THR A 286 -7.54 6.74 13.22
CA THR A 286 -7.60 6.63 14.69
C THR A 286 -7.73 5.18 15.12
N ASN A 287 -8.56 4.39 14.43
CA ASN A 287 -8.80 2.97 14.72
C ASN A 287 -7.56 2.09 14.51
N LEU A 288 -6.66 2.49 13.62
CA LEU A 288 -5.42 1.76 13.31
C LEU A 288 -4.26 2.20 14.21
N ALA A 289 -4.36 3.36 14.86
CA ALA A 289 -3.34 3.85 15.77
C ALA A 289 -3.36 3.08 17.11
N PRO A 290 -2.21 2.88 17.76
CA PRO A 290 -2.19 2.28 19.09
C PRO A 290 -2.90 3.19 20.10
N VAL A 291 -3.61 2.57 21.02
CA VAL A 291 -4.27 3.32 22.11
C VAL A 291 -3.20 4.04 22.94
N PRO A 292 -3.32 5.37 23.15
CA PRO A 292 -2.36 6.10 23.96
C PRO A 292 -2.24 5.56 25.38
N ASP A 293 -1.04 5.52 25.92
CA ASP A 293 -0.81 5.12 27.30
C ASP A 293 -1.50 6.11 28.26
N LYS A 294 -2.47 5.64 29.01
CA LYS A 294 -3.25 6.47 29.97
C LYS A 294 -2.36 7.15 31.01
N ARG A 295 -1.16 6.64 31.26
CA ARG A 295 -0.19 7.25 32.19
C ARG A 295 0.39 8.55 31.64
N LEU A 296 0.44 8.71 30.31
CA LEU A 296 0.91 9.92 29.64
C LEU A 296 -0.14 11.04 29.62
N PHE A 297 -1.41 10.67 29.85
CA PHE A 297 -2.55 11.61 29.84
C PHE A 297 -3.33 11.49 31.15
N PRO A 298 -2.77 11.91 32.32
CA PRO A 298 -3.47 11.89 33.57
C PRO A 298 -4.72 12.79 33.52
N LYS A 299 -5.75 12.43 34.29
CA LYS A 299 -7.00 13.19 34.37
C LYS A 299 -6.71 14.67 34.69
N GLY A 300 -7.24 15.58 33.89
CA GLY A 300 -7.14 17.01 34.08
C GLY A 300 -6.16 17.74 33.18
N ILE A 301 -5.35 17.06 32.40
CA ILE A 301 -4.56 17.71 31.33
C ILE A 301 -5.48 17.87 30.11
N GLN A 302 -5.89 19.10 29.83
CA GLN A 302 -6.45 19.47 28.53
C GLN A 302 -5.28 19.77 27.60
N ILE A 303 -5.17 19.03 26.49
CA ILE A 303 -4.25 19.30 25.40
C ILE A 303 -4.99 20.12 24.36
#